data_4757ec7770ade28ace4a9dec41bbef9f
#
_entry.id   4757ec7770ade28ace4a9dec41bbef9f
#
_cell.length_a   1.000
_cell.length_b   1.000
_cell.length_c   1.000
_cell.angle_alpha   90.00
_cell.angle_beta   90.00
_cell.angle_gamma   90.00
#
_symmetry.space_group_name_H-M   'P 1'
#
loop_
_entity.id
_entity.type
_entity.pdbx_description
1 polymer ?
#
loop_
_entity_poly.entity_id
_entity_poly.type
_entity_poly.pdbx_seq_one_letter_code
_entity_poly.pdbx_strand_id
1 'polypeptide(L)'
;MIKLIVAVSVAVVLGLTLLVSTTVLTKEDLAAQGKKTFFSYPGATGNIEPVGESPPVTPRLIEHGHWVFRGMCIGCHGVKGDGNGGVWELGEKYAKIHKLPRKPRDFTAAVFKIRSTPSGSLPMDKDLFRAMSRGLVPDQDMPAFKFLPERDRWAVIAYIKSLSKRWEEEKGFQEAPIQVGQPPIPDEAMIQAGKLVYAEMKCAKCHGELGRGDGPSAPELTDDNGLSIKPRDFTDPNLFVGSSEPRGIYQTFTTGLDGTPMPTFADFLPEDKRWQLVWYVMSLRPSFDLEKTREEMQRERGGKLVQAGPASGK
;
A
#
# COMPACT_ATOMS: atom_id res chain seq x y z
N MET A 1 -23.14 27.80 20.75
CA MET A 1 -21.77 28.13 21.23
C MET A 1 -21.36 27.08 22.24
N ILE A 2 -20.62 26.09 21.83
CA ILE A 2 -20.06 25.06 22.70
C ILE A 2 -18.60 25.45 22.90
N LYS A 3 -18.25 25.91 24.09
CA LYS A 3 -16.87 26.15 24.49
C LYS A 3 -16.31 24.83 25.01
N LEU A 4 -15.39 24.26 24.27
CA LEU A 4 -14.59 23.11 24.72
C LEU A 4 -13.49 23.67 25.63
N ILE A 5 -13.61 23.43 26.93
CA ILE A 5 -12.55 23.72 27.90
C ILE A 5 -11.61 22.54 27.94
N VAL A 6 -10.39 22.75 27.43
CA VAL A 6 -9.30 21.77 27.62
C VAL A 6 -8.69 22.08 28.99
N ALA A 7 -8.79 21.11 29.90
CA ALA A 7 -8.19 21.21 31.23
C ALA A 7 -6.66 21.12 31.12
N VAL A 8 -5.97 22.13 31.64
CA VAL A 8 -4.53 22.15 31.79
C VAL A 8 -4.20 21.70 33.20
N SER A 9 -3.49 20.60 33.33
CA SER A 9 -2.94 20.18 34.61
C SER A 9 -1.72 21.03 34.96
N VAL A 10 -1.82 21.77 36.05
CA VAL A 10 -0.71 22.59 36.58
C VAL A 10 0.06 21.78 37.59
N ALA A 11 1.31 21.45 37.27
CA ALA A 11 2.26 20.99 38.27
C ALA A 11 3.11 22.16 38.75
N VAL A 12 2.94 22.53 40.02
CA VAL A 12 3.75 23.56 40.70
C VAL A 12 4.93 22.84 41.35
N VAL A 13 6.13 23.04 40.85
CA VAL A 13 7.38 22.70 41.53
C VAL A 13 8.32 23.90 41.39
N LEU A 14 8.69 24.47 42.54
CA LEU A 14 9.78 25.45 42.72
C LEU A 14 9.70 26.77 41.95
N GLY A 15 8.82 27.69 42.40
CA GLY A 15 9.08 29.11 42.30
C GLY A 15 9.25 29.75 40.90
N LEU A 16 8.91 29.08 39.81
CA LEU A 16 8.93 29.65 38.47
C LEU A 16 7.48 29.82 37.97
N THR A 17 7.08 31.06 37.84
CA THR A 17 5.83 31.43 37.15
C THR A 17 6.00 31.20 35.65
N LEU A 18 5.48 30.10 35.13
CA LEU A 18 5.34 29.87 33.70
C LEU A 18 4.07 30.58 33.20
N LEU A 19 4.24 31.60 32.38
CA LEU A 19 3.16 32.18 31.59
C LEU A 19 2.72 31.18 30.53
N VAL A 20 1.63 30.48 30.77
CA VAL A 20 1.00 29.61 29.74
C VAL A 20 0.20 30.49 28.81
N SER A 21 0.69 30.75 27.62
CA SER A 21 -0.06 31.36 26.54
C SER A 21 -1.09 30.37 26.02
N THR A 22 -2.38 30.59 26.35
CA THR A 22 -3.49 29.83 25.78
C THR A 22 -3.80 30.38 24.40
N THR A 23 -3.27 29.79 23.36
CA THR A 23 -3.71 30.05 21.99
C THR A 23 -5.07 29.36 21.78
N VAL A 24 -6.12 30.16 21.62
CA VAL A 24 -7.43 29.65 21.20
C VAL A 24 -7.37 29.37 19.71
N LEU A 25 -7.36 28.09 19.34
CA LEU A 25 -7.38 27.66 17.92
C LEU A 25 -8.72 28.08 17.30
N THR A 26 -8.66 28.74 16.15
CA THR A 26 -9.85 29.15 15.39
C THR A 26 -10.39 27.94 14.58
N LYS A 27 -11.64 28.05 14.08
CA LYS A 27 -12.22 27.06 13.16
C LYS A 27 -11.37 26.89 11.91
N GLU A 28 -10.68 27.92 11.49
CA GLU A 28 -9.80 27.92 10.31
C GLU A 28 -8.49 27.20 10.61
N ASP A 29 -7.94 27.32 11.82
CA ASP A 29 -6.77 26.56 12.27
C ASP A 29 -7.07 25.06 12.33
N LEU A 30 -8.27 24.68 12.80
CA LEU A 30 -8.72 23.29 12.83
C LEU A 30 -9.00 22.75 11.43
N ALA A 31 -9.52 23.55 10.50
CA ALA A 31 -9.72 23.16 9.11
C ALA A 31 -8.40 23.05 8.33
N ALA A 32 -7.43 23.91 8.64
CA ALA A 32 -6.08 23.83 8.09
C ALA A 32 -5.31 22.61 8.62
N GLN A 33 -5.53 22.21 9.88
CA GLN A 33 -4.97 21.00 10.45
C GLN A 33 -5.66 19.72 9.93
N GLY A 34 -6.95 19.78 9.62
CA GLY A 34 -7.70 18.64 9.03
C GLY A 34 -7.28 18.29 7.61
N LYS A 35 -6.56 19.17 6.91
CA LYS A 35 -5.94 18.89 5.60
C LYS A 35 -4.50 18.35 5.70
N LYS A 36 -3.85 18.47 6.85
CA LYS A 36 -2.60 17.79 7.13
C LYS A 36 -2.96 16.43 7.72
N THR A 37 -2.72 15.38 6.96
CA THR A 37 -2.88 14.01 7.44
C THR A 37 -2.35 13.91 8.87
N PHE A 38 -3.16 13.41 9.79
CA PHE A 38 -2.93 13.36 11.23
C PHE A 38 -1.61 12.67 11.65
N PHE A 39 -0.88 12.11 10.68
CA PHE A 39 0.36 11.35 10.84
C PHE A 39 1.52 11.81 9.92
N SER A 40 1.50 13.04 9.42
CA SER A 40 2.74 13.55 8.82
C SER A 40 3.69 13.98 9.93
N TYR A 41 4.52 13.05 10.40
CA TYR A 41 5.66 13.41 11.23
C TYR A 41 6.64 14.24 10.40
N PRO A 42 6.91 15.51 10.77
CA PRO A 42 7.94 16.29 10.09
C PRO A 42 9.28 15.59 10.31
N GLY A 43 9.97 15.24 9.23
CA GLY A 43 11.32 14.66 9.31
C GLY A 43 11.41 13.14 9.17
N ALA A 44 10.35 12.45 8.73
CA ALA A 44 10.44 11.03 8.41
C ALA A 44 11.35 10.80 7.17
N THR A 45 12.66 10.73 7.40
CA THR A 45 13.70 10.59 6.37
C THR A 45 14.12 9.15 6.10
N GLY A 46 13.51 8.17 6.79
CA GLY A 46 13.89 6.78 6.66
C GLY A 46 13.61 6.19 5.27
N ASN A 47 14.45 5.25 4.85
CA ASN A 47 14.30 4.54 3.58
C ASN A 47 13.07 3.65 3.58
N ILE A 48 12.36 3.60 2.45
CA ILE A 48 11.27 2.64 2.21
C ILE A 48 11.86 1.26 1.93
N GLU A 49 12.94 1.21 1.13
CA GLU A 49 13.70 0.00 0.89
C GLU A 49 14.69 -0.25 2.03
N PRO A 50 14.90 -1.49 2.46
CA PRO A 50 15.93 -1.80 3.44
C PRO A 50 17.33 -1.60 2.85
N VAL A 51 18.25 -1.12 3.66
CA VAL A 51 19.66 -0.95 3.24
C VAL A 51 20.40 -2.29 3.19
N GLY A 52 19.97 -3.25 4.03
CA GLY A 52 20.59 -4.56 4.15
C GLY A 52 19.61 -5.72 3.98
N GLU A 53 20.11 -6.91 4.27
CA GLU A 53 19.27 -8.11 4.35
C GLU A 53 18.52 -8.16 5.69
N SER A 54 17.44 -8.94 5.72
CA SER A 54 16.73 -9.22 6.96
C SER A 54 17.66 -9.83 7.99
N PRO A 55 17.74 -9.29 9.21
CA PRO A 55 18.59 -9.87 10.25
C PRO A 55 18.07 -11.26 10.65
N PRO A 56 18.95 -12.12 11.18
CA PRO A 56 18.51 -13.42 11.70
C PRO A 56 17.45 -13.25 12.79
N VAL A 57 16.37 -14.03 12.68
CA VAL A 57 15.30 -14.03 13.66
C VAL A 57 15.77 -14.72 14.94
N THR A 58 15.85 -13.95 16.01
CA THR A 58 16.27 -14.44 17.33
C THR A 58 15.19 -14.15 18.38
N PRO A 59 15.12 -14.87 19.50
CA PRO A 59 14.17 -14.56 20.57
C PRO A 59 14.27 -13.11 21.06
N ARG A 60 15.49 -12.55 21.13
CA ARG A 60 15.71 -11.15 21.51
C ARG A 60 15.16 -10.17 20.47
N LEU A 61 15.27 -10.49 19.19
CA LEU A 61 14.71 -9.65 18.13
C LEU A 61 13.17 -9.65 18.16
N ILE A 62 12.57 -10.83 18.39
CA ILE A 62 11.12 -11.00 18.54
C ILE A 62 10.62 -10.21 19.77
N GLU A 63 11.30 -10.33 20.92
CA GLU A 63 10.95 -9.59 22.13
C GLU A 63 11.04 -8.07 21.90
N HIS A 64 12.10 -7.60 21.26
CA HIS A 64 12.22 -6.18 20.89
C HIS A 64 11.05 -5.76 19.98
N GLY A 65 10.73 -6.56 18.97
CA GLY A 65 9.61 -6.33 18.07
C GLY A 65 8.26 -6.28 18.78
N HIS A 66 8.05 -7.15 19.78
CA HIS A 66 6.87 -7.13 20.64
C HIS A 66 6.73 -5.76 21.36
N TRP A 67 7.80 -5.22 21.91
CA TRP A 67 7.74 -3.94 22.59
C TRP A 67 7.45 -2.77 21.63
N VAL A 68 8.07 -2.77 20.45
CA VAL A 68 7.77 -1.76 19.42
C VAL A 68 6.32 -1.88 18.94
N PHE A 69 5.85 -3.11 18.70
CA PHE A 69 4.47 -3.39 18.29
C PHE A 69 3.46 -2.90 19.33
N ARG A 70 3.71 -3.15 20.60
CA ARG A 70 2.86 -2.64 21.69
C ARG A 70 2.79 -1.12 21.74
N GLY A 71 3.87 -0.44 21.44
CA GLY A 71 3.91 1.02 21.44
C GLY A 71 3.24 1.68 20.25
N MET A 72 3.25 1.00 19.08
CA MET A 72 2.90 1.65 17.81
C MET A 72 1.76 0.98 17.04
N CYS A 73 1.48 -0.29 17.25
CA CYS A 73 0.64 -1.08 16.34
C CYS A 73 -0.66 -1.61 16.97
N ILE A 74 -0.68 -1.86 18.28
CA ILE A 74 -1.81 -2.53 18.95
C ILE A 74 -3.11 -1.74 18.89
N GLY A 75 -3.04 -0.41 18.79
CA GLY A 75 -4.24 0.43 18.67
C GLY A 75 -5.13 0.04 17.50
N CYS A 76 -4.51 -0.36 16.39
CA CYS A 76 -5.20 -0.82 15.18
C CYS A 76 -5.20 -2.35 15.08
N HIS A 77 -4.05 -3.00 15.27
CA HIS A 77 -3.90 -4.44 15.02
C HIS A 77 -4.29 -5.35 16.19
N GLY A 78 -4.63 -4.78 17.36
CA GLY A 78 -4.97 -5.55 18.57
C GLY A 78 -3.73 -6.12 19.28
N VAL A 79 -3.90 -6.45 20.55
CA VAL A 79 -2.83 -7.02 21.40
C VAL A 79 -2.35 -8.38 20.89
N LYS A 80 -3.25 -9.14 20.26
CA LYS A 80 -2.98 -10.46 19.67
C LYS A 80 -2.49 -10.37 18.24
N GLY A 81 -2.51 -9.19 17.62
CA GLY A 81 -2.21 -9.01 16.21
C GLY A 81 -3.29 -9.56 15.26
N ASP A 82 -4.51 -9.77 15.75
CA ASP A 82 -5.66 -10.37 15.05
C ASP A 82 -6.53 -9.33 14.30
N GLY A 83 -6.06 -8.09 14.23
CA GLY A 83 -6.78 -7.00 13.56
C GLY A 83 -7.92 -6.40 14.39
N ASN A 84 -8.11 -6.83 15.65
CA ASN A 84 -9.19 -6.37 16.53
C ASN A 84 -8.64 -5.36 17.54
N GLY A 85 -8.02 -4.29 17.08
CA GLY A 85 -7.56 -3.18 17.95
C GLY A 85 -8.68 -2.20 18.26
N GLY A 86 -8.51 -1.44 19.35
CA GLY A 86 -9.53 -0.51 19.83
C GLY A 86 -9.96 0.55 18.80
N VAL A 87 -9.09 0.92 17.87
CA VAL A 87 -9.44 1.83 16.76
C VAL A 87 -10.48 1.19 15.83
N TRP A 88 -10.33 -0.11 15.54
CA TRP A 88 -11.30 -0.87 14.75
C TRP A 88 -12.62 -1.07 15.50
N GLU A 89 -12.57 -1.51 16.75
CA GLU A 89 -13.76 -1.73 17.59
C GLU A 89 -14.58 -0.45 17.75
N LEU A 90 -13.92 0.68 17.98
CA LEU A 90 -14.59 2.00 18.04
C LEU A 90 -15.17 2.37 16.68
N GLY A 91 -14.44 2.12 15.60
CA GLY A 91 -14.89 2.35 14.23
C GLY A 91 -16.16 1.58 13.91
N GLU A 92 -16.22 0.27 14.19
CA GLU A 92 -17.43 -0.54 13.99
C GLU A 92 -18.63 0.01 14.76
N LYS A 93 -18.42 0.37 16.02
CA LYS A 93 -19.47 0.93 16.89
C LYS A 93 -20.04 2.24 16.35
N TYR A 94 -19.23 3.04 15.69
CA TYR A 94 -19.62 4.36 15.16
C TYR A 94 -19.72 4.41 13.64
N ALA A 95 -19.70 3.25 12.97
CA ALA A 95 -19.75 3.12 11.51
C ALA A 95 -20.88 3.88 10.83
N LYS A 96 -22.00 4.05 11.51
CA LYS A 96 -23.14 4.83 10.98
C LYS A 96 -22.84 6.34 10.89
N ILE A 97 -21.77 6.80 11.53
CA ILE A 97 -21.44 8.23 11.62
C ILE A 97 -20.21 8.59 10.77
N HIS A 98 -19.29 7.64 10.57
CA HIS A 98 -18.06 7.84 9.83
C HIS A 98 -17.80 6.65 8.90
N LYS A 99 -17.19 6.90 7.72
CA LYS A 99 -16.63 5.82 6.89
C LYS A 99 -15.61 5.07 7.75
N LEU A 100 -15.88 3.79 8.00
CA LEU A 100 -14.97 2.98 8.79
C LEU A 100 -13.62 2.85 8.10
N PRO A 101 -12.52 2.94 8.87
CA PRO A 101 -11.25 2.43 8.42
C PRO A 101 -11.40 0.96 8.04
N ARG A 102 -10.62 0.50 7.07
CA ARG A 102 -10.61 -0.92 6.71
C ARG A 102 -10.07 -1.71 7.89
N LYS A 103 -10.62 -2.93 8.07
CA LYS A 103 -10.12 -3.82 9.13
C LYS A 103 -8.60 -3.99 8.99
N PRO A 104 -7.84 -3.74 10.06
CA PRO A 104 -6.41 -4.01 10.07
C PRO A 104 -6.12 -5.48 9.81
N ARG A 105 -4.95 -5.76 9.24
CA ARG A 105 -4.55 -7.12 8.92
C ARG A 105 -4.49 -7.99 10.17
N ASP A 106 -5.08 -9.18 10.06
CA ASP A 106 -4.90 -10.27 11.00
C ASP A 106 -3.56 -10.96 10.68
N PHE A 107 -2.60 -10.79 11.58
CA PHE A 107 -1.27 -11.39 11.42
C PHE A 107 -1.25 -12.86 11.83
N THR A 108 -2.24 -13.31 12.60
CA THR A 108 -2.35 -14.73 13.02
C THR A 108 -2.74 -15.62 11.85
N ALA A 109 -3.52 -15.08 10.91
CA ALA A 109 -3.88 -15.75 9.65
C ALA A 109 -2.74 -15.71 8.61
N ALA A 110 -1.82 -14.76 8.73
CA ALA A 110 -0.69 -14.54 7.81
C ALA A 110 -1.10 -14.51 6.32
N VAL A 111 -2.22 -13.84 6.01
CA VAL A 111 -2.65 -13.56 4.63
C VAL A 111 -2.34 -12.12 4.28
N PHE A 112 -1.49 -11.87 3.29
CA PHE A 112 -1.01 -10.54 2.94
C PHE A 112 -1.36 -10.17 1.51
N LYS A 113 -1.96 -8.98 1.30
CA LYS A 113 -2.35 -8.48 -0.02
C LYS A 113 -1.16 -8.17 -0.91
N ILE A 114 -0.14 -7.50 -0.33
CA ILE A 114 0.98 -6.96 -1.09
C ILE A 114 2.19 -7.83 -0.84
N ARG A 115 2.61 -8.54 -1.88
CA ARG A 115 3.73 -9.44 -1.84
C ARG A 115 4.37 -9.58 -3.21
N SER A 116 5.60 -10.07 -3.24
CA SER A 116 6.32 -10.43 -4.47
C SER A 116 6.22 -11.92 -4.80
N THR A 117 5.70 -12.73 -3.91
CA THR A 117 5.52 -14.17 -4.05
C THR A 117 4.19 -14.52 -4.74
N PRO A 118 4.04 -15.70 -5.33
CA PRO A 118 2.78 -16.15 -5.94
C PRO A 118 1.58 -16.12 -5.00
N SER A 119 0.37 -16.15 -5.57
CA SER A 119 -0.89 -16.15 -4.81
C SER A 119 -0.94 -17.32 -3.82
N GLY A 120 -1.41 -17.04 -2.61
CA GLY A 120 -1.48 -18.02 -1.52
C GLY A 120 -0.18 -18.18 -0.73
N SER A 121 0.96 -17.75 -1.26
CA SER A 121 2.26 -17.87 -0.59
C SER A 121 2.51 -16.78 0.44
N LEU A 122 3.35 -17.06 1.43
CA LEU A 122 3.83 -16.06 2.36
C LEU A 122 4.68 -14.99 1.66
N PRO A 123 4.60 -13.71 2.08
CA PRO A 123 5.40 -12.63 1.52
C PRO A 123 6.88 -12.79 1.87
N MET A 124 7.74 -12.16 1.09
CA MET A 124 9.13 -11.96 1.48
C MET A 124 9.24 -10.94 2.61
N ASP A 125 10.27 -11.06 3.44
CA ASP A 125 10.52 -10.10 4.53
C ASP A 125 10.62 -8.66 4.01
N LYS A 126 11.21 -8.47 2.83
CA LYS A 126 11.30 -7.17 2.16
C LYS A 126 9.92 -6.61 1.75
N ASP A 127 8.94 -7.46 1.44
CA ASP A 127 7.57 -7.00 1.14
C ASP A 127 6.91 -6.41 2.39
N LEU A 128 7.06 -7.08 3.53
CA LEU A 128 6.56 -6.60 4.82
C LEU A 128 7.26 -5.30 5.23
N PHE A 129 8.58 -5.23 5.02
CA PHE A 129 9.36 -4.04 5.32
C PHE A 129 8.92 -2.83 4.49
N ARG A 130 8.71 -3.00 3.18
CA ARG A 130 8.21 -1.96 2.28
C ARG A 130 6.81 -1.50 2.68
N ALA A 131 5.89 -2.46 2.92
CA ALA A 131 4.52 -2.16 3.31
C ALA A 131 4.46 -1.35 4.61
N MET A 132 5.25 -1.72 5.62
CA MET A 132 5.34 -0.99 6.87
C MET A 132 6.00 0.38 6.67
N SER A 133 7.09 0.45 5.94
CA SER A 133 7.85 1.69 5.76
C SER A 133 7.08 2.74 4.98
N ARG A 134 6.41 2.34 3.89
CA ARG A 134 5.60 3.22 3.03
C ARG A 134 4.25 3.57 3.66
N GLY A 135 3.68 2.67 4.45
CA GLY A 135 2.27 2.69 4.81
C GLY A 135 1.37 2.24 3.64
N LEU A 136 0.08 2.17 3.91
CA LEU A 136 -0.94 1.72 2.97
C LEU A 136 -2.04 2.78 2.82
N VAL A 137 -1.63 4.03 2.74
CA VAL A 137 -2.50 5.20 2.51
C VAL A 137 -2.72 5.40 1.00
N PRO A 138 -3.78 6.10 0.58
CA PRO A 138 -4.77 6.80 1.38
C PRO A 138 -5.94 5.94 1.87
N ASP A 139 -6.17 4.75 1.30
CA ASP A 139 -7.43 4.01 1.51
C ASP A 139 -7.39 2.94 2.60
N GLN A 140 -6.24 2.67 3.20
CA GLN A 140 -6.09 1.55 4.14
C GLN A 140 -5.68 2.02 5.53
N ASP A 141 -5.65 3.31 5.77
CA ASP A 141 -5.43 3.94 7.09
C ASP A 141 -4.18 3.47 7.86
N MET A 142 -3.30 2.69 7.22
CA MET A 142 -2.03 2.31 7.80
C MET A 142 -0.97 3.37 7.50
N PRO A 143 -0.50 4.12 8.50
CA PRO A 143 0.48 5.18 8.29
C PRO A 143 1.86 4.62 7.90
N ALA A 144 2.70 5.49 7.35
CA ALA A 144 4.08 5.16 7.05
C ALA A 144 4.94 5.13 8.32
N PHE A 145 5.61 4.02 8.57
CA PHE A 145 6.52 3.87 9.72
C PHE A 145 8.00 4.03 9.37
N LYS A 146 8.32 4.69 8.25
CA LYS A 146 9.71 4.96 7.86
C LYS A 146 10.48 5.83 8.86
N PHE A 147 9.79 6.50 9.80
CA PHE A 147 10.41 7.25 10.89
C PHE A 147 11.01 6.34 11.97
N LEU A 148 10.55 5.09 12.07
CA LEU A 148 11.18 4.11 12.95
C LEU A 148 12.55 3.70 12.40
N PRO A 149 13.55 3.50 13.27
CA PRO A 149 14.81 2.91 12.86
C PRO A 149 14.63 1.60 12.10
N GLU A 150 15.47 1.34 11.13
CA GLU A 150 15.39 0.11 10.32
C GLU A 150 15.40 -1.15 11.19
N ARG A 151 16.25 -1.17 12.24
CA ARG A 151 16.29 -2.24 13.23
C ARG A 151 14.94 -2.51 13.89
N ASP A 152 14.21 -1.46 14.24
CA ASP A 152 12.91 -1.60 14.92
C ASP A 152 11.85 -2.11 13.96
N ARG A 153 11.88 -1.70 12.70
CA ARG A 153 11.00 -2.22 11.65
C ARG A 153 11.25 -3.72 11.41
N TRP A 154 12.51 -4.15 11.35
CA TRP A 154 12.86 -5.57 11.26
C TRP A 154 12.42 -6.35 12.49
N ALA A 155 12.55 -5.78 13.68
CA ALA A 155 12.09 -6.41 14.92
C ALA A 155 10.57 -6.61 14.92
N VAL A 156 9.80 -5.60 14.49
CA VAL A 156 8.34 -5.74 14.34
C VAL A 156 7.98 -6.83 13.34
N ILE A 157 8.68 -6.93 12.21
CA ILE A 157 8.46 -7.99 11.22
C ILE A 157 8.72 -9.37 11.84
N ALA A 158 9.83 -9.53 12.57
CA ALA A 158 10.12 -10.78 13.28
C ALA A 158 9.02 -11.14 14.29
N TYR A 159 8.49 -10.16 15.01
CA TYR A 159 7.37 -10.36 15.92
C TYR A 159 6.09 -10.75 15.19
N ILE A 160 5.70 -10.03 14.13
CA ILE A 160 4.51 -10.34 13.32
C ILE A 160 4.57 -11.78 12.79
N LYS A 161 5.74 -12.20 12.30
CA LYS A 161 5.94 -13.57 11.81
C LYS A 161 5.74 -14.60 12.92
N SER A 162 6.14 -14.30 14.15
CA SER A 162 5.95 -15.20 15.29
C SER A 162 4.49 -15.39 15.72
N LEU A 163 3.55 -14.57 15.23
CA LEU A 163 2.14 -14.66 15.54
C LEU A 163 1.39 -15.75 14.76
N SER A 164 1.97 -16.27 13.69
CA SER A 164 1.33 -17.30 12.85
C SER A 164 2.22 -18.51 12.68
N LYS A 165 1.64 -19.70 12.86
CA LYS A 165 2.31 -20.99 12.64
C LYS A 165 2.70 -21.22 11.19
N ARG A 166 2.05 -20.56 10.22
CA ARG A 166 2.37 -20.70 8.80
C ARG A 166 3.85 -20.47 8.49
N TRP A 167 4.50 -19.54 9.20
CA TRP A 167 5.93 -19.26 8.99
C TRP A 167 6.85 -20.42 9.38
N GLU A 168 6.43 -21.27 10.30
CA GLU A 168 7.15 -22.50 10.67
C GLU A 168 6.72 -23.69 9.78
N GLU A 169 5.42 -23.82 9.53
CA GLU A 169 4.85 -24.92 8.75
C GLU A 169 5.28 -24.87 7.29
N GLU A 170 5.36 -23.67 6.72
CA GLU A 170 5.79 -23.43 5.33
C GLU A 170 7.30 -23.14 5.21
N LYS A 171 8.06 -23.29 6.28
CA LYS A 171 9.51 -23.11 6.26
C LYS A 171 10.18 -24.10 5.32
N GLY A 172 10.91 -23.56 4.33
CA GLY A 172 11.54 -24.36 3.28
C GLY A 172 10.64 -24.64 2.06
N PHE A 173 9.37 -24.29 2.12
CA PHE A 173 8.43 -24.34 0.99
C PHE A 173 8.01 -22.95 0.50
N GLN A 174 8.59 -21.91 1.08
CA GLN A 174 8.29 -20.54 0.65
C GLN A 174 8.70 -20.35 -0.81
N GLU A 175 7.73 -19.95 -1.63
CA GLU A 175 7.98 -19.73 -3.04
C GLU A 175 8.86 -18.51 -3.27
N ALA A 176 9.71 -18.59 -4.31
CA ALA A 176 10.53 -17.47 -4.71
C ALA A 176 9.67 -16.29 -5.22
N PRO A 177 10.15 -15.06 -5.07
CA PRO A 177 9.49 -13.90 -5.67
C PRO A 177 9.36 -14.10 -7.18
N ILE A 178 8.22 -13.66 -7.73
CA ILE A 178 8.05 -13.61 -9.17
C ILE A 178 9.14 -12.73 -9.81
N GLN A 179 9.65 -13.17 -10.93
CA GLN A 179 10.61 -12.37 -11.68
C GLN A 179 9.87 -11.34 -12.51
N VAL A 180 10.12 -10.06 -12.21
CA VAL A 180 9.59 -8.94 -13.00
C VAL A 180 10.71 -8.40 -13.87
N GLY A 181 10.62 -8.66 -15.17
CA GLY A 181 11.57 -8.17 -16.18
C GLY A 181 11.63 -6.64 -16.26
N GLN A 182 12.49 -6.14 -17.12
CA GLN A 182 12.49 -4.72 -17.46
C GLN A 182 11.23 -4.41 -18.28
N PRO A 183 10.47 -3.33 -17.94
CA PRO A 183 9.31 -2.94 -18.72
C PRO A 183 9.71 -2.70 -20.19
N PRO A 184 9.04 -3.28 -21.18
CA PRO A 184 9.29 -2.92 -22.57
C PRO A 184 9.01 -1.42 -22.80
N ILE A 185 9.70 -0.78 -23.72
CA ILE A 185 9.39 0.61 -24.09
C ILE A 185 8.02 0.61 -24.77
N PRO A 186 7.04 1.39 -24.27
CA PRO A 186 5.69 1.35 -24.82
C PRO A 186 5.61 1.98 -26.21
N ASP A 187 4.67 1.49 -26.99
CA ASP A 187 4.19 2.13 -28.22
C ASP A 187 2.65 2.10 -28.26
N GLU A 188 2.07 2.77 -29.21
CA GLU A 188 0.62 2.84 -29.37
C GLU A 188 -0.01 1.45 -29.60
N ALA A 189 0.68 0.60 -30.40
CA ALA A 189 0.20 -0.76 -30.66
C ALA A 189 0.12 -1.60 -29.39
N MET A 190 1.11 -1.46 -28.50
CA MET A 190 1.15 -2.14 -27.20
C MET A 190 0.01 -1.67 -26.28
N ILE A 191 -0.27 -0.38 -26.25
CA ILE A 191 -1.39 0.19 -25.48
C ILE A 191 -2.73 -0.33 -25.99
N GLN A 192 -2.92 -0.33 -27.31
CA GLN A 192 -4.14 -0.86 -27.92
C GLN A 192 -4.31 -2.36 -27.69
N ALA A 193 -3.24 -3.13 -27.79
CA ALA A 193 -3.25 -4.55 -27.42
C ALA A 193 -3.62 -4.76 -25.95
N GLY A 194 -3.09 -3.93 -25.05
CA GLY A 194 -3.45 -3.95 -23.62
C GLY A 194 -4.92 -3.65 -23.35
N LYS A 195 -5.51 -2.74 -24.12
CA LYS A 195 -6.96 -2.47 -24.08
C LYS A 195 -7.79 -3.71 -24.45
N LEU A 196 -7.34 -4.47 -25.44
CA LEU A 196 -7.99 -5.72 -25.82
C LEU A 196 -7.88 -6.76 -24.70
N VAL A 197 -6.68 -6.90 -24.08
CA VAL A 197 -6.48 -7.77 -22.92
C VAL A 197 -7.38 -7.36 -21.75
N TYR A 198 -7.52 -6.07 -21.47
CA TYR A 198 -8.39 -5.55 -20.43
C TYR A 198 -9.86 -5.96 -20.64
N ALA A 199 -10.33 -5.90 -21.89
CA ALA A 199 -11.69 -6.33 -22.26
C ALA A 199 -11.84 -7.87 -22.19
N GLU A 200 -10.87 -8.63 -22.75
CA GLU A 200 -10.85 -10.09 -22.75
C GLU A 200 -10.91 -10.65 -21.33
N MET A 201 -10.08 -10.11 -20.44
CA MET A 201 -10.01 -10.51 -19.03
C MET A 201 -11.12 -9.92 -18.16
N LYS A 202 -12.05 -9.18 -18.75
CA LYS A 202 -13.22 -8.59 -18.09
C LYS A 202 -12.90 -7.66 -16.92
N CYS A 203 -11.74 -7.00 -16.96
CA CYS A 203 -11.28 -6.10 -15.91
C CYS A 203 -12.29 -4.96 -15.64
N ALA A 204 -12.99 -4.50 -16.70
CA ALA A 204 -14.00 -3.46 -16.62
C ALA A 204 -15.17 -3.81 -15.70
N LYS A 205 -15.47 -5.10 -15.46
CA LYS A 205 -16.54 -5.50 -14.55
C LYS A 205 -16.38 -4.92 -13.15
N CYS A 206 -15.16 -4.85 -12.66
CA CYS A 206 -14.81 -4.29 -11.37
C CYS A 206 -14.23 -2.89 -11.51
N HIS A 207 -13.28 -2.71 -12.42
CA HIS A 207 -12.51 -1.46 -12.53
C HIS A 207 -13.17 -0.39 -13.40
N GLY A 208 -14.27 -0.72 -14.13
CA GLY A 208 -14.93 0.20 -15.06
C GLY A 208 -14.22 0.31 -16.41
N GLU A 209 -14.92 0.81 -17.42
CA GLU A 209 -14.39 0.97 -18.80
C GLU A 209 -13.20 1.94 -18.85
N LEU A 210 -13.22 2.95 -18.00
CA LEU A 210 -12.18 3.96 -17.90
C LEU A 210 -11.23 3.74 -16.70
N GLY A 211 -11.30 2.57 -16.07
CA GLY A 211 -10.45 2.21 -14.94
C GLY A 211 -10.68 3.00 -13.65
N ARG A 212 -11.87 3.60 -13.45
CA ARG A 212 -12.19 4.45 -12.30
C ARG A 212 -12.64 3.69 -11.04
N GLY A 213 -12.63 2.35 -11.08
CA GLY A 213 -13.12 1.51 -10.00
C GLY A 213 -14.64 1.56 -9.85
N ASP A 214 -15.34 1.90 -10.90
CA ASP A 214 -16.79 2.12 -11.00
C ASP A 214 -17.50 1.06 -11.87
N GLY A 215 -16.88 -0.09 -12.03
CA GLY A 215 -17.47 -1.20 -12.78
C GLY A 215 -18.76 -1.72 -12.14
N PRO A 216 -19.64 -2.37 -12.92
CA PRO A 216 -20.96 -2.80 -12.46
C PRO A 216 -20.91 -3.74 -11.25
N SER A 217 -19.84 -4.52 -11.08
CA SER A 217 -19.66 -5.39 -9.92
C SER A 217 -19.03 -4.69 -8.70
N ALA A 218 -18.53 -3.46 -8.85
CA ALA A 218 -17.81 -2.76 -7.79
C ALA A 218 -18.60 -2.59 -6.48
N PRO A 219 -19.94 -2.29 -6.52
CA PRO A 219 -20.71 -2.10 -5.28
C PRO A 219 -20.87 -3.37 -4.44
N GLU A 220 -20.74 -4.56 -5.05
CA GLU A 220 -20.98 -5.86 -4.41
C GLU A 220 -19.71 -6.53 -3.92
N LEU A 221 -18.54 -5.92 -4.17
CA LEU A 221 -17.27 -6.54 -3.81
C LEU A 221 -17.01 -6.48 -2.31
N THR A 222 -16.64 -7.64 -1.76
CA THR A 222 -16.23 -7.77 -0.36
C THR A 222 -14.85 -8.45 -0.28
N ASP A 223 -14.13 -8.20 0.80
CA ASP A 223 -12.94 -8.97 1.14
C ASP A 223 -13.32 -10.27 1.88
N ASP A 224 -12.33 -11.09 2.22
CA ASP A 224 -12.54 -12.38 2.92
C ASP A 224 -13.16 -12.23 4.32
N ASN A 225 -13.21 -11.02 4.86
CA ASN A 225 -13.91 -10.72 6.09
C ASN A 225 -15.37 -10.27 5.86
N GLY A 226 -15.85 -10.30 4.62
CA GLY A 226 -17.17 -9.80 4.25
C GLY A 226 -17.30 -8.28 4.26
N LEU A 227 -16.19 -7.55 4.37
CA LEU A 227 -16.18 -6.09 4.38
C LEU A 227 -16.16 -5.54 2.96
N SER A 228 -17.01 -4.55 2.69
CA SER A 228 -17.05 -3.90 1.38
C SER A 228 -15.70 -3.32 0.99
N ILE A 229 -15.27 -3.59 -0.22
CA ILE A 229 -14.05 -3.03 -0.79
C ILE A 229 -14.34 -2.32 -2.11
N LYS A 230 -13.46 -1.41 -2.49
CA LYS A 230 -13.58 -0.68 -3.75
C LYS A 230 -12.41 -1.05 -4.68
N PRO A 231 -12.68 -1.38 -5.95
CA PRO A 231 -11.64 -1.52 -6.95
C PRO A 231 -10.83 -0.23 -7.08
N ARG A 232 -9.57 -0.37 -7.45
CA ARG A 232 -8.68 0.78 -7.58
C ARG A 232 -9.08 1.64 -8.77
N ASP A 233 -9.07 2.96 -8.57
CA ASP A 233 -9.10 3.96 -9.63
C ASP A 233 -7.71 4.05 -10.23
N PHE A 234 -7.56 3.68 -11.50
CA PHE A 234 -6.29 3.68 -12.20
C PHE A 234 -5.89 5.06 -12.71
N THR A 235 -6.84 6.00 -12.75
CA THR A 235 -6.57 7.36 -13.22
C THR A 235 -5.80 8.20 -12.20
N ASP A 236 -5.81 7.81 -10.91
CA ASP A 236 -5.05 8.48 -9.86
C ASP A 236 -3.92 7.57 -9.34
N PRO A 237 -2.64 7.89 -9.68
CA PRO A 237 -1.50 7.10 -9.24
C PRO A 237 -1.30 7.09 -7.72
N ASN A 238 -1.83 8.08 -6.99
CA ASN A 238 -1.71 8.15 -5.53
C ASN A 238 -2.59 7.13 -4.81
N LEU A 239 -3.58 6.58 -5.49
CA LEU A 239 -4.47 5.57 -4.94
C LEU A 239 -3.89 4.15 -4.99
N PHE A 240 -2.78 3.92 -5.65
CA PHE A 240 -2.19 2.58 -5.74
C PHE A 240 -1.56 2.16 -4.41
N VAL A 241 -2.01 1.01 -3.93
CA VAL A 241 -1.40 0.34 -2.77
C VAL A 241 -0.24 -0.52 -3.27
N GLY A 242 0.95 -0.29 -2.76
CA GLY A 242 2.15 -0.95 -3.25
C GLY A 242 2.93 -0.02 -4.18
N SER A 243 2.75 -0.08 -5.47
CA SER A 243 3.44 0.80 -6.41
C SER A 243 2.55 1.15 -7.60
N SER A 244 2.62 2.40 -8.02
CA SER A 244 1.99 2.91 -9.23
C SER A 244 2.91 2.85 -10.46
N GLU A 245 4.15 2.42 -10.28
CA GLU A 245 5.13 2.25 -11.33
C GLU A 245 4.86 0.98 -12.17
N PRO A 246 5.30 0.92 -13.43
CA PRO A 246 5.02 -0.21 -14.32
C PRO A 246 5.35 -1.58 -13.72
N ARG A 247 6.51 -1.72 -13.09
CA ARG A 247 6.92 -2.99 -12.46
C ARG A 247 6.04 -3.38 -11.28
N GLY A 248 5.59 -2.41 -10.49
CA GLY A 248 4.70 -2.66 -9.36
C GLY A 248 3.28 -3.02 -9.79
N ILE A 249 2.77 -2.40 -10.85
CA ILE A 249 1.49 -2.76 -11.45
C ILE A 249 1.57 -4.19 -12.00
N TYR A 250 2.61 -4.50 -12.78
CA TYR A 250 2.87 -5.85 -13.29
C TYR A 250 2.88 -6.88 -12.16
N GLN A 251 3.63 -6.63 -11.09
CA GLN A 251 3.69 -7.50 -9.93
C GLN A 251 2.31 -7.70 -9.30
N THR A 252 1.57 -6.62 -9.08
CA THR A 252 0.30 -6.65 -8.35
C THR A 252 -0.73 -7.57 -9.01
N PHE A 253 -0.96 -7.48 -10.31
CA PHE A 253 -1.94 -8.37 -10.93
C PHE A 253 -1.34 -9.74 -11.30
N THR A 254 -0.01 -9.86 -11.43
CA THR A 254 0.62 -11.17 -11.56
C THR A 254 0.47 -11.99 -10.29
N THR A 255 0.66 -11.39 -9.11
CA THR A 255 0.51 -12.09 -7.82
C THR A 255 -0.93 -12.11 -7.32
N GLY A 256 -1.80 -11.23 -7.82
CA GLY A 256 -3.11 -10.98 -7.23
C GLY A 256 -3.02 -10.26 -5.87
N LEU A 257 -4.17 -10.07 -5.25
CA LEU A 257 -4.29 -9.42 -3.94
C LEU A 257 -5.04 -10.35 -2.98
N ASP A 258 -4.31 -11.23 -2.30
CA ASP A 258 -4.90 -12.23 -1.39
C ASP A 258 -5.81 -11.60 -0.34
N GLY A 259 -6.90 -12.28 -0.04
CA GLY A 259 -7.96 -11.77 0.82
C GLY A 259 -8.89 -10.78 0.12
N THR A 260 -8.85 -10.71 -1.23
CA THR A 260 -9.75 -9.88 -2.03
C THR A 260 -10.16 -10.61 -3.32
N PRO A 261 -11.25 -10.17 -4.01
CA PRO A 261 -11.64 -10.73 -5.30
C PRO A 261 -10.66 -10.47 -6.47
N MET A 262 -9.57 -9.71 -6.27
CA MET A 262 -8.59 -9.47 -7.33
C MET A 262 -7.68 -10.69 -7.50
N PRO A 263 -7.87 -11.54 -8.54
CA PRO A 263 -7.15 -12.80 -8.69
C PRO A 263 -5.71 -12.58 -9.17
N THR A 264 -4.92 -13.63 -9.13
CA THR A 264 -3.67 -13.74 -9.91
C THR A 264 -3.98 -13.89 -11.39
N PHE A 265 -3.16 -13.28 -12.24
CA PHE A 265 -3.20 -13.48 -13.68
C PHE A 265 -1.95 -14.19 -14.21
N ALA A 266 -1.11 -14.75 -13.32
CA ALA A 266 0.12 -15.44 -13.69
C ALA A 266 -0.14 -16.57 -14.70
N ASP A 267 -1.17 -17.37 -14.44
CA ASP A 267 -1.50 -18.58 -15.21
C ASP A 267 -2.35 -18.30 -16.47
N PHE A 268 -2.96 -17.11 -16.53
CA PHE A 268 -3.90 -16.75 -17.60
C PHE A 268 -3.30 -15.86 -18.67
N LEU A 269 -2.27 -15.08 -18.31
CA LEU A 269 -1.65 -14.11 -19.20
C LEU A 269 -0.14 -14.35 -19.33
N PRO A 270 0.36 -14.59 -20.55
CA PRO A 270 1.78 -14.61 -20.82
C PRO A 270 2.43 -13.23 -20.57
N GLU A 271 3.74 -13.20 -20.45
CA GLU A 271 4.48 -12.00 -20.02
C GLU A 271 4.24 -10.78 -20.91
N ASP A 272 4.21 -10.98 -22.21
CA ASP A 272 3.96 -9.92 -23.20
C ASP A 272 2.58 -9.28 -23.03
N LYS A 273 1.54 -10.10 -22.88
CA LYS A 273 0.17 -9.61 -22.61
C LYS A 273 0.08 -8.88 -21.24
N ARG A 274 0.83 -9.32 -20.25
CA ARG A 274 0.89 -8.65 -18.96
C ARG A 274 1.51 -7.26 -19.10
N TRP A 275 2.58 -7.10 -19.87
CA TRP A 275 3.16 -5.78 -20.15
C TRP A 275 2.25 -4.88 -20.97
N GLN A 276 1.54 -5.42 -21.96
CA GLN A 276 0.52 -4.69 -22.72
C GLN A 276 -0.55 -4.13 -21.78
N LEU A 277 -1.06 -4.96 -20.86
CA LEU A 277 -2.04 -4.54 -19.87
C LEU A 277 -1.50 -3.45 -18.93
N VAL A 278 -0.24 -3.56 -18.48
CA VAL A 278 0.41 -2.49 -17.68
C VAL A 278 0.36 -1.15 -18.42
N TRP A 279 0.78 -1.12 -19.67
CA TRP A 279 0.85 0.13 -20.42
C TRP A 279 -0.53 0.70 -20.73
N TYR A 280 -1.54 -0.14 -20.95
CA TYR A 280 -2.91 0.32 -21.03
C TYR A 280 -3.37 0.94 -19.70
N VAL A 281 -3.16 0.29 -18.58
CA VAL A 281 -3.50 0.86 -17.25
C VAL A 281 -2.77 2.18 -17.00
N MET A 282 -1.51 2.26 -17.37
CA MET A 282 -0.74 3.53 -17.28
C MET A 282 -1.34 4.63 -18.14
N SER A 283 -1.80 4.28 -19.36
CA SER A 283 -2.38 5.24 -20.31
C SER A 283 -3.74 5.82 -19.87
N LEU A 284 -4.40 5.21 -18.88
CA LEU A 284 -5.65 5.74 -18.33
C LEU A 284 -5.44 6.98 -17.45
N ARG A 285 -4.20 7.29 -17.07
CA ARG A 285 -3.88 8.44 -16.23
C ARG A 285 -3.89 9.73 -17.06
N PRO A 286 -4.53 10.81 -16.58
CA PRO A 286 -4.52 12.10 -17.30
C PRO A 286 -3.10 12.67 -17.52
N SER A 287 -2.15 12.29 -16.66
CA SER A 287 -0.75 12.73 -16.73
C SER A 287 0.14 11.85 -17.61
N PHE A 288 -0.40 10.77 -18.19
CA PHE A 288 0.38 9.88 -19.04
C PHE A 288 0.68 10.55 -20.40
N ASP A 289 1.94 10.54 -20.75
CA ASP A 289 2.45 11.03 -22.03
C ASP A 289 3.36 9.95 -22.63
N LEU A 290 2.91 9.36 -23.73
CA LEU A 290 3.59 8.23 -24.35
C LEU A 290 4.99 8.61 -24.86
N GLU A 291 5.12 9.74 -25.55
CA GLU A 291 6.39 10.14 -26.13
C GLU A 291 7.41 10.49 -25.04
N LYS A 292 6.97 11.24 -24.03
CA LYS A 292 7.81 11.55 -22.87
C LYS A 292 8.25 10.29 -22.13
N THR A 293 7.33 9.34 -21.92
CA THR A 293 7.65 8.05 -21.28
C THR A 293 8.69 7.27 -22.07
N ARG A 294 8.55 7.23 -23.40
CA ARG A 294 9.52 6.57 -24.30
C ARG A 294 10.90 7.22 -24.23
N GLU A 295 10.95 8.53 -24.29
CA GLU A 295 12.20 9.28 -24.21
C GLU A 295 12.93 9.06 -22.88
N GLU A 296 12.20 9.09 -21.78
CA GLU A 296 12.75 8.85 -20.44
C GLU A 296 13.31 7.43 -20.32
N MET A 297 12.55 6.42 -20.74
CA MET A 297 12.99 5.02 -20.71
C MET A 297 14.17 4.74 -21.64
N GLN A 298 14.23 5.36 -22.82
CA GLN A 298 15.36 5.24 -23.74
C GLN A 298 16.61 5.87 -23.14
N ARG A 299 16.48 7.03 -22.50
CA ARG A 299 17.58 7.73 -21.82
C ARG A 299 18.15 6.89 -20.68
N GLU A 300 17.27 6.33 -19.84
CA GLU A 300 17.67 5.45 -18.73
C GLU A 300 18.42 4.20 -19.22
N ARG A 301 18.08 3.67 -20.39
CA ARG A 301 18.77 2.52 -20.99
C ARG A 301 20.06 2.87 -21.73
N GLY A 302 20.46 4.15 -21.72
CA GLY A 302 21.68 4.60 -22.42
C GLY A 302 21.58 4.58 -23.94
N GLY A 303 20.38 4.50 -24.50
CA GLY A 303 20.13 4.45 -25.93
C GLY A 303 20.07 5.85 -26.57
N LYS A 304 20.66 6.00 -27.76
CA LYS A 304 20.39 7.16 -28.62
C LYS A 304 18.93 7.10 -29.06
N LEU A 305 18.22 8.24 -28.98
CA LEU A 305 16.87 8.40 -29.54
C LEU A 305 16.83 7.84 -30.96
N VAL A 306 16.11 6.77 -31.17
CA VAL A 306 15.76 6.32 -32.52
C VAL A 306 14.69 7.29 -33.00
N GLN A 307 15.05 8.21 -33.89
CA GLN A 307 14.06 9.07 -34.54
C GLN A 307 13.03 8.16 -35.21
N ALA A 308 11.78 8.29 -34.81
CA ALA A 308 10.69 7.67 -35.53
C ALA A 308 10.69 8.23 -36.96
N GLY A 309 11.00 7.37 -37.92
CA GLY A 309 10.89 7.76 -39.31
C GLY A 309 9.46 8.18 -39.63
N PRO A 310 9.24 9.10 -40.54
CA PRO A 310 7.89 9.53 -40.90
C PRO A 310 7.08 8.32 -41.33
N ALA A 311 5.87 8.18 -40.78
CA ALA A 311 4.94 7.17 -41.18
C ALA A 311 4.78 7.18 -42.69
N SER A 312 5.30 6.16 -43.39
CA SER A 312 5.14 6.02 -44.82
C SER A 312 3.65 5.80 -45.09
N GLY A 313 2.96 6.88 -45.44
CA GLY A 313 1.64 6.78 -46.03
C GLY A 313 1.70 5.99 -47.34
N LYS A 314 0.98 4.88 -47.38
CA LYS A 314 0.41 4.31 -48.58
C LYS A 314 -0.97 3.78 -48.25
#